data_0a62e9b391dc345382d382c531b256fb
#
_entry.id   0a62e9b391dc345382d382c531b256fb
#
_cell.length_a   1.000
_cell.length_b   1.000
_cell.length_c   1.000
_cell.angle_alpha   90.00
_cell.angle_beta   90.00
_cell.angle_gamma   90.00
#
_symmetry.space_group_name_H-M   'P 1'
#
loop_
_entity.id
_entity.type
_entity.pdbx_description
1 polymer ?
#
loop_
_entity_poly.entity_id
_entity_poly.type
_entity_poly.pdbx_seq_one_letter_code
_entity_poly.pdbx_strand_id
1 'polypeptide(L)'
;MVCALTLIAAFRYKRLRPAKAADLPPISMLKPLSGIDLGLEQNLRTFFQQKYPEYEILFAVRSADDPAIAVVEGLRAEYPSVPSRLIVTGDPPYPNAKVFSLDRMLKAARYDLVVMADSDVRVNPSLLYTIASEFQDRDVGLVTCPYRAVAGPSFWSQIEAIGLNTEFLAGILVARMIEGMKFAVGPTIAARRKTLGDIGGIDALQDYLAEDFVMGQWAAEAGWKVLLSSYVIEHHIGSQPFAANLRHRQRWNRSTRRSRPSGYVGRIFTNPLPLAILLVALTPAWWPVLAIAGAFRAAAAWATAGRVLNDSLTRRLWWLVPLEDIASFVLWLAGFFGGTILWRGREYELSRDGKFRPV
;
A
#
# COMPACT_ATOMS: atom_id res chain seq x y z
N MET A 1 22.17 5.64 11.07
CA MET A 1 22.02 6.54 9.90
C MET A 1 20.58 6.56 9.40
N VAL A 2 19.98 5.46 8.93
CA VAL A 2 18.62 5.46 8.34
C VAL A 2 17.56 5.91 9.35
N CYS A 3 17.62 5.50 10.62
CA CYS A 3 16.66 5.99 11.63
C CYS A 3 16.70 7.52 11.80
N ALA A 4 17.90 8.14 11.73
CA ALA A 4 18.00 9.60 11.75
C ALA A 4 17.39 10.24 10.50
N LEU A 5 17.62 9.66 9.32
CA LEU A 5 16.97 10.09 8.09
C LEU A 5 15.44 9.94 8.18
N THR A 6 14.95 8.88 8.83
CA THR A 6 13.52 8.68 9.08
C THR A 6 12.91 9.81 9.90
N LEU A 7 13.59 10.28 10.95
CA LEU A 7 13.12 11.41 11.75
C LEU A 7 12.96 12.67 10.89
N ILE A 8 13.96 13.00 10.07
CA ILE A 8 13.93 14.15 9.16
C ILE A 8 12.82 13.99 8.11
N ALA A 9 12.72 12.80 7.50
CA ALA A 9 11.74 12.51 6.46
C ALA A 9 10.30 12.56 7.00
N ALA A 10 10.05 12.00 8.19
CA ALA A 10 8.75 12.08 8.87
C ALA A 10 8.36 13.54 9.21
N PHE A 11 9.31 14.33 9.69
CA PHE A 11 9.09 15.75 9.97
C PHE A 11 8.76 16.53 8.69
N ARG A 12 9.50 16.33 7.62
CA ARG A 12 9.23 16.95 6.31
C ARG A 12 7.86 16.53 5.77
N TYR A 13 7.51 15.24 5.87
CA TYR A 13 6.22 14.74 5.44
C TYR A 13 5.06 15.39 6.20
N LYS A 14 5.13 15.52 7.53
CA LYS A 14 4.10 16.17 8.35
C LYS A 14 3.87 17.65 8.03
N ARG A 15 4.80 18.29 7.34
CA ARG A 15 4.69 19.68 6.88
C ARG A 15 4.03 19.81 5.50
N LEU A 16 3.77 18.70 4.82
CA LEU A 16 3.05 18.74 3.54
C LEU A 16 1.66 19.35 3.77
N ARG A 17 1.35 20.31 2.95
CA ARG A 17 0.01 20.91 2.86
C ARG A 17 -0.31 21.04 1.39
N PRO A 18 -1.27 20.27 0.85
CA PRO A 18 -1.74 20.50 -0.50
C PRO A 18 -2.33 21.93 -0.58
N ALA A 19 -2.18 22.56 -1.72
CA ALA A 19 -2.90 23.81 -2.00
C ALA A 19 -4.40 23.56 -1.87
N LYS A 20 -5.17 24.60 -1.50
CA LYS A 20 -6.63 24.48 -1.61
C LYS A 20 -6.98 24.19 -3.06
N ALA A 21 -7.86 23.22 -3.28
CA ALA A 21 -8.35 22.95 -4.61
C ALA A 21 -9.13 24.19 -5.12
N ALA A 22 -8.64 24.79 -6.19
CA ALA A 22 -9.32 25.86 -6.89
C ALA A 22 -10.42 25.27 -7.80
N ASP A 23 -10.18 24.05 -8.28
CA ASP A 23 -11.09 23.27 -9.12
C ASP A 23 -11.29 21.90 -8.50
N LEU A 24 -12.50 21.37 -8.57
CA LEU A 24 -12.89 20.06 -8.06
C LEU A 24 -13.37 19.18 -9.24
N PRO A 25 -12.43 18.61 -10.01
CA PRO A 25 -12.78 17.79 -11.16
C PRO A 25 -13.53 16.53 -10.71
N PRO A 26 -14.50 16.04 -11.49
CA PRO A 26 -15.22 14.83 -11.16
C PRO A 26 -14.29 13.62 -11.13
N ILE A 27 -14.57 12.63 -10.24
CA ILE A 27 -13.70 11.51 -9.95
C ILE A 27 -14.42 10.18 -10.09
N SER A 28 -13.81 9.21 -10.76
CA SER A 28 -14.25 7.81 -10.77
C SER A 28 -13.43 6.98 -9.77
N MET A 29 -14.10 6.37 -8.79
CA MET A 29 -13.46 5.44 -7.85
C MET A 29 -13.60 4.00 -8.35
N LEU A 30 -12.50 3.26 -8.41
CA LEU A 30 -12.43 1.88 -8.91
C LEU A 30 -12.12 0.94 -7.74
N LYS A 31 -13.04 0.01 -7.46
CA LYS A 31 -13.00 -0.93 -6.34
C LYS A 31 -13.04 -2.38 -6.82
N PRO A 32 -11.89 -3.02 -7.09
CA PRO A 32 -11.86 -4.44 -7.37
C PRO A 32 -12.19 -5.24 -6.10
N LEU A 33 -13.10 -6.20 -6.20
CA LEU A 33 -13.58 -7.02 -5.09
C LEU A 33 -13.37 -8.50 -5.39
N SER A 34 -13.22 -9.32 -4.33
CA SER A 34 -13.13 -10.78 -4.45
C SER A 34 -13.47 -11.42 -3.10
N GLY A 35 -14.68 -11.95 -2.97
CA GLY A 35 -15.18 -12.53 -1.73
C GLY A 35 -15.44 -11.48 -0.62
N ILE A 36 -15.57 -11.98 0.60
CA ILE A 36 -15.83 -11.13 1.78
C ILE A 36 -14.57 -11.01 2.62
N ASP A 37 -13.98 -9.83 2.62
CA ASP A 37 -12.92 -9.47 3.56
C ASP A 37 -13.51 -9.07 4.92
N LEU A 38 -12.72 -9.18 5.97
CA LEU A 38 -13.13 -8.75 7.31
C LEU A 38 -13.45 -7.25 7.31
N GLY A 39 -14.72 -6.92 7.59
CA GLY A 39 -15.18 -5.53 7.61
C GLY A 39 -15.41 -4.93 6.22
N LEU A 40 -15.61 -5.75 5.18
CA LEU A 40 -15.83 -5.28 3.81
C LEU A 40 -16.92 -4.21 3.71
N GLU A 41 -18.08 -4.43 4.32
CA GLU A 41 -19.19 -3.47 4.29
C GLU A 41 -18.77 -2.11 4.87
N GLN A 42 -18.15 -2.12 6.05
CA GLN A 42 -17.69 -0.89 6.71
C GLN A 42 -16.63 -0.17 5.89
N ASN A 43 -15.74 -0.91 5.22
CA ASN A 43 -14.72 -0.33 4.35
C ASN A 43 -15.37 0.34 3.13
N LEU A 44 -16.24 -0.38 2.42
CA LEU A 44 -16.91 0.14 1.23
C LEU A 44 -17.83 1.33 1.55
N ARG A 45 -18.55 1.29 2.68
CA ARG A 45 -19.42 2.38 3.16
C ARG A 45 -18.71 3.73 3.19
N THR A 46 -17.43 3.77 3.58
CA THR A 46 -16.68 5.02 3.66
C THR A 46 -16.46 5.70 2.30
N PHE A 47 -16.52 4.94 1.21
CA PHE A 47 -16.43 5.49 -0.14
C PHE A 47 -17.73 6.12 -0.61
N PHE A 48 -18.89 5.68 -0.11
CA PHE A 48 -20.16 6.34 -0.34
C PHE A 48 -20.34 7.64 0.47
N GLN A 49 -19.56 7.82 1.52
CA GLN A 49 -19.64 8.93 2.46
C GLN A 49 -18.68 10.09 2.14
N GLN A 50 -18.17 10.17 0.93
CA GLN A 50 -17.25 11.24 0.55
C GLN A 50 -17.97 12.59 0.45
N LYS A 51 -17.37 13.64 1.05
CA LYS A 51 -17.80 15.02 0.92
C LYS A 51 -17.17 15.64 -0.32
N TYR A 52 -17.70 15.28 -1.49
CA TYR A 52 -17.17 15.72 -2.78
C TYR A 52 -18.34 15.97 -3.75
N PRO A 53 -18.29 17.02 -4.58
CA PRO A 53 -19.47 17.44 -5.36
C PRO A 53 -19.88 16.43 -6.43
N GLU A 54 -18.92 15.82 -7.13
CA GLU A 54 -19.23 14.93 -8.25
C GLU A 54 -18.24 13.76 -8.31
N TYR A 55 -18.75 12.55 -8.08
CA TYR A 55 -17.96 11.33 -8.19
C TYR A 55 -18.87 10.13 -8.48
N GLU A 56 -18.27 9.05 -8.98
CA GLU A 56 -18.92 7.75 -9.13
C GLU A 56 -18.08 6.64 -8.52
N ILE A 57 -18.73 5.50 -8.22
CA ILE A 57 -18.03 4.31 -7.73
C ILE A 57 -18.30 3.15 -8.69
N LEU A 58 -17.22 2.54 -9.18
CA LEU A 58 -17.26 1.31 -9.96
C LEU A 58 -16.74 0.17 -9.12
N PHE A 59 -17.54 -0.85 -8.95
CA PHE A 59 -17.16 -2.11 -8.33
C PHE A 59 -16.95 -3.15 -9.42
N ALA A 60 -15.98 -4.04 -9.23
CA ALA A 60 -15.78 -5.16 -10.12
C ALA A 60 -15.61 -6.45 -9.31
N VAL A 61 -16.33 -7.48 -9.71
CA VAL A 61 -16.21 -8.86 -9.23
C VAL A 61 -15.93 -9.78 -10.41
N ARG A 62 -15.28 -10.90 -10.14
CA ARG A 62 -14.97 -11.89 -11.19
C ARG A 62 -16.20 -12.66 -11.64
N SER A 63 -17.04 -13.09 -10.71
CA SER A 63 -18.18 -13.99 -10.94
C SER A 63 -19.48 -13.39 -10.44
N ALA A 64 -20.59 -13.78 -11.06
CA ALA A 64 -21.94 -13.33 -10.66
C ALA A 64 -22.44 -13.94 -9.34
N ASP A 65 -21.76 -14.94 -8.82
CA ASP A 65 -22.01 -15.59 -7.53
C ASP A 65 -21.07 -15.09 -6.41
N ASP A 66 -20.23 -14.07 -6.68
CA ASP A 66 -19.35 -13.50 -5.66
C ASP A 66 -20.17 -12.91 -4.50
N PRO A 67 -19.94 -13.34 -3.25
CA PRO A 67 -20.70 -12.87 -2.10
C PRO A 67 -20.55 -11.37 -1.82
N ALA A 68 -19.51 -10.70 -2.33
CA ALA A 68 -19.37 -9.24 -2.23
C ALA A 68 -20.50 -8.48 -2.93
N ILE A 69 -21.19 -9.10 -3.89
CA ILE A 69 -22.30 -8.49 -4.63
C ILE A 69 -23.41 -8.07 -3.66
N ALA A 70 -23.81 -8.93 -2.74
CA ALA A 70 -24.87 -8.63 -1.77
C ALA A 70 -24.52 -7.39 -0.92
N VAL A 71 -23.25 -7.25 -0.51
CA VAL A 71 -22.77 -6.09 0.24
C VAL A 71 -22.85 -4.81 -0.62
N VAL A 72 -22.39 -4.89 -1.86
CA VAL A 72 -22.43 -3.74 -2.79
C VAL A 72 -23.86 -3.30 -3.05
N GLU A 73 -24.77 -4.22 -3.37
CA GLU A 73 -26.18 -3.89 -3.65
C GLU A 73 -26.89 -3.31 -2.41
N GLY A 74 -26.61 -3.82 -1.20
CA GLY A 74 -27.10 -3.24 0.04
C GLY A 74 -26.66 -1.77 0.21
N LEU A 75 -25.38 -1.49 -0.01
CA LEU A 75 -24.86 -0.11 0.07
C LEU A 75 -25.41 0.80 -1.05
N ARG A 76 -25.58 0.31 -2.26
CA ARG A 76 -26.19 1.05 -3.36
C ARG A 76 -27.65 1.44 -3.05
N ALA A 77 -28.40 0.56 -2.42
CA ALA A 77 -29.76 0.84 -1.97
C ALA A 77 -29.80 1.87 -0.83
N GLU A 78 -28.80 1.84 0.07
CA GLU A 78 -28.68 2.79 1.19
C GLU A 78 -28.24 4.19 0.72
N TYR A 79 -27.40 4.27 -0.31
CA TYR A 79 -26.85 5.52 -0.86
C TYR A 79 -27.27 5.77 -2.32
N PRO A 80 -28.57 5.89 -2.63
CA PRO A 80 -29.07 5.99 -4.02
C PRO A 80 -28.64 7.26 -4.74
N SER A 81 -28.23 8.28 -3.99
CA SER A 81 -27.74 9.55 -4.57
C SER A 81 -26.30 9.46 -5.10
N VAL A 82 -25.53 8.40 -4.73
CA VAL A 82 -24.16 8.21 -5.20
C VAL A 82 -24.19 7.32 -6.45
N PRO A 83 -23.83 7.85 -7.62
CA PRO A 83 -23.74 7.06 -8.83
C PRO A 83 -22.79 5.88 -8.66
N SER A 84 -23.28 4.66 -8.80
CA SER A 84 -22.46 3.47 -8.63
C SER A 84 -22.85 2.36 -9.58
N ARG A 85 -21.85 1.57 -10.01
CA ARG A 85 -22.06 0.44 -10.94
C ARG A 85 -21.28 -0.78 -10.46
N LEU A 86 -21.87 -1.95 -10.63
CA LEU A 86 -21.23 -3.24 -10.42
C LEU A 86 -20.97 -3.91 -11.78
N ILE A 87 -19.75 -4.38 -11.98
CA ILE A 87 -19.30 -5.01 -13.23
C ILE A 87 -18.86 -6.45 -12.90
N VAL A 88 -19.46 -7.43 -13.56
CA VAL A 88 -18.99 -8.81 -13.55
C VAL A 88 -18.00 -8.94 -14.68
N THR A 89 -16.72 -9.15 -14.37
CA THR A 89 -15.63 -9.11 -15.35
C THR A 89 -15.41 -10.43 -16.09
N GLY A 90 -15.83 -11.54 -15.49
CA GLY A 90 -15.46 -12.86 -15.95
C GLY A 90 -14.02 -13.24 -15.57
N ASP A 91 -13.55 -14.35 -16.12
CA ASP A 91 -12.20 -14.85 -15.89
C ASP A 91 -11.15 -13.97 -16.58
N PRO A 92 -10.07 -13.61 -15.86
CA PRO A 92 -8.98 -12.86 -16.47
C PRO A 92 -8.21 -13.74 -17.46
N PRO A 93 -7.83 -13.20 -18.64
CA PRO A 93 -7.04 -13.94 -19.62
C PRO A 93 -5.54 -14.05 -19.25
N TYR A 94 -5.15 -13.42 -18.13
CA TYR A 94 -3.77 -13.34 -17.64
C TYR A 94 -3.71 -13.42 -16.10
N PRO A 95 -2.51 -13.62 -15.51
CA PRO A 95 -2.38 -13.94 -14.08
C PRO A 95 -2.92 -12.89 -13.11
N ASN A 96 -2.75 -11.58 -13.42
CA ASN A 96 -3.15 -10.51 -12.51
C ASN A 96 -4.65 -10.15 -12.66
N ALA A 97 -5.51 -10.83 -11.90
CA ALA A 97 -6.94 -10.56 -11.89
C ALA A 97 -7.31 -9.15 -11.40
N LYS A 98 -6.50 -8.53 -10.52
CA LYS A 98 -6.72 -7.14 -10.07
C LYS A 98 -6.55 -6.16 -11.22
N VAL A 99 -5.47 -6.30 -11.99
CA VAL A 99 -5.21 -5.51 -13.18
C VAL A 99 -6.36 -5.65 -14.18
N PHE A 100 -6.86 -6.86 -14.41
CA PHE A 100 -8.00 -7.08 -15.30
C PHE A 100 -9.26 -6.36 -14.84
N SER A 101 -9.59 -6.46 -13.55
CA SER A 101 -10.73 -5.75 -12.98
C SER A 101 -10.58 -4.23 -13.08
N LEU A 102 -9.39 -3.70 -12.81
CA LEU A 102 -9.09 -2.26 -12.92
C LEU A 102 -9.22 -1.77 -14.38
N ASP A 103 -8.72 -2.52 -15.36
CA ASP A 103 -8.85 -2.18 -16.77
C ASP A 103 -10.32 -2.14 -17.21
N ARG A 104 -11.13 -3.15 -16.81
CA ARG A 104 -12.55 -3.17 -17.11
C ARG A 104 -13.31 -1.99 -16.49
N MET A 105 -13.00 -1.66 -15.25
CA MET A 105 -13.59 -0.50 -14.58
C MET A 105 -13.12 0.82 -15.20
N LEU A 106 -11.85 0.95 -15.58
CA LEU A 106 -11.33 2.15 -16.23
C LEU A 106 -12.02 2.41 -17.57
N LYS A 107 -12.25 1.36 -18.39
CA LYS A 107 -13.01 1.47 -19.65
C LYS A 107 -14.44 1.92 -19.44
N ALA A 108 -15.05 1.56 -18.32
CA ALA A 108 -16.41 1.94 -17.97
C ALA A 108 -16.49 3.28 -17.21
N ALA A 109 -15.40 3.79 -16.66
CA ALA A 109 -15.33 5.02 -15.89
C ALA A 109 -15.61 6.25 -16.77
N ARG A 110 -16.31 7.25 -16.19
CA ARG A 110 -16.71 8.46 -16.92
C ARG A 110 -15.65 9.56 -16.88
N TYR A 111 -14.90 9.64 -15.79
CA TYR A 111 -14.08 10.80 -15.48
C TYR A 111 -12.59 10.55 -15.71
N ASP A 112 -11.84 11.62 -15.97
CA ASP A 112 -10.41 11.56 -16.28
C ASP A 112 -9.53 11.34 -15.05
N LEU A 113 -9.99 11.79 -13.88
CA LEU A 113 -9.31 11.51 -12.63
C LEU A 113 -9.90 10.25 -12.01
N VAL A 114 -9.06 9.24 -11.80
CA VAL A 114 -9.48 7.96 -11.24
C VAL A 114 -8.78 7.69 -9.91
N VAL A 115 -9.49 7.07 -8.98
CA VAL A 115 -8.96 6.60 -7.69
C VAL A 115 -9.18 5.09 -7.60
N MET A 116 -8.10 4.34 -7.65
CA MET A 116 -8.08 2.89 -7.48
C MET A 116 -7.83 2.57 -6.00
N ALA A 117 -8.70 1.80 -5.36
CA ALA A 117 -8.53 1.45 -3.96
C ALA A 117 -8.95 0.01 -3.67
N ASP A 118 -8.14 -0.71 -2.88
CA ASP A 118 -8.38 -2.11 -2.51
C ASP A 118 -9.61 -2.26 -1.58
N SER A 119 -10.19 -3.47 -1.48
CA SER A 119 -11.40 -3.78 -0.71
C SER A 119 -11.24 -3.58 0.80
N ASP A 120 -10.02 -3.73 1.30
CA ASP A 120 -9.64 -3.64 2.72
C ASP A 120 -9.21 -2.22 3.16
N VAL A 121 -9.45 -1.23 2.31
CA VAL A 121 -9.17 0.18 2.59
C VAL A 121 -10.38 0.87 3.19
N ARG A 122 -10.14 1.65 4.27
CA ARG A 122 -11.10 2.57 4.87
C ARG A 122 -10.58 4.00 4.83
N VAL A 123 -11.47 4.93 4.56
CA VAL A 123 -11.14 6.35 4.36
C VAL A 123 -12.09 7.25 5.14
N ASN A 124 -11.72 8.50 5.36
CA ASN A 124 -12.64 9.52 5.87
C ASN A 124 -13.24 10.35 4.71
N PRO A 125 -14.28 11.16 4.95
CA PRO A 125 -14.98 11.90 3.91
C PRO A 125 -14.16 12.94 3.13
N SER A 126 -12.88 13.17 3.48
CA SER A 126 -12.04 14.19 2.82
C SER A 126 -11.05 13.62 1.81
N LEU A 127 -11.04 12.29 1.55
CA LEU A 127 -10.11 11.68 0.61
C LEU A 127 -10.14 12.36 -0.75
N LEU A 128 -11.30 12.43 -1.39
CA LEU A 128 -11.43 12.94 -2.75
C LEU A 128 -11.05 14.42 -2.85
N TYR A 129 -11.39 15.23 -1.84
CA TYR A 129 -10.98 16.62 -1.78
C TYR A 129 -9.45 16.75 -1.70
N THR A 130 -8.79 15.94 -0.87
CA THR A 130 -7.32 15.97 -0.75
C THR A 130 -6.67 15.55 -2.06
N ILE A 131 -7.16 14.46 -2.68
CA ILE A 131 -6.67 14.01 -3.99
C ILE A 131 -6.82 15.11 -5.05
N ALA A 132 -8.01 15.71 -5.18
CA ALA A 132 -8.22 16.80 -6.12
C ALA A 132 -7.26 17.98 -5.89
N SER A 133 -6.99 18.31 -4.62
CA SER A 133 -6.04 19.37 -4.24
C SER A 133 -4.60 19.04 -4.70
N GLU A 134 -4.20 17.78 -4.64
CA GLU A 134 -2.86 17.32 -5.05
C GLU A 134 -2.70 17.28 -6.58
N PHE A 135 -3.81 17.18 -7.32
CA PHE A 135 -3.83 17.25 -8.79
C PHE A 135 -4.01 18.66 -9.37
N GLN A 136 -3.98 19.73 -8.55
CA GLN A 136 -3.98 21.11 -9.07
C GLN A 136 -2.70 21.41 -9.89
N ASP A 137 -1.58 20.78 -9.55
CA ASP A 137 -0.38 20.76 -10.38
C ASP A 137 -0.60 19.82 -11.59
N ARG A 138 -0.53 20.38 -12.80
CA ARG A 138 -0.82 19.66 -14.05
C ARG A 138 0.24 18.61 -14.37
N ASP A 139 1.45 18.75 -13.83
CA ASP A 139 2.54 17.79 -14.01
C ASP A 139 2.35 16.53 -13.13
N VAL A 140 1.48 16.60 -12.14
CA VAL A 140 1.14 15.45 -11.30
C VAL A 140 0.28 14.49 -12.10
N GLY A 141 0.84 13.33 -12.42
CA GLY A 141 0.16 12.25 -13.12
C GLY A 141 -0.38 11.16 -12.21
N LEU A 142 0.29 10.96 -11.06
CA LEU A 142 -0.04 9.89 -10.13
C LEU A 142 0.18 10.33 -8.68
N VAL A 143 -0.78 9.99 -7.82
CA VAL A 143 -0.72 10.19 -6.37
C VAL A 143 -0.95 8.86 -5.68
N THR A 144 -0.08 8.48 -4.76
CA THR A 144 -0.23 7.27 -3.95
C THR A 144 -0.40 7.65 -2.47
N CYS A 145 -1.33 6.98 -1.78
CA CYS A 145 -1.61 7.27 -0.38
C CYS A 145 -0.74 6.41 0.55
N PRO A 146 0.00 6.99 1.50
CA PRO A 146 0.55 6.20 2.59
C PRO A 146 -0.59 5.65 3.45
N TYR A 147 -0.36 4.54 4.12
CA TYR A 147 -1.40 3.90 4.90
C TYR A 147 -0.98 3.58 6.34
N ARG A 148 -1.99 3.59 7.21
CA ARG A 148 -1.92 3.01 8.53
C ARG A 148 -2.49 1.60 8.47
N ALA A 149 -1.67 0.58 8.71
CA ALA A 149 -2.15 -0.78 8.86
C ALA A 149 -2.95 -0.91 10.16
N VAL A 150 -4.19 -1.37 10.03
CA VAL A 150 -5.11 -1.65 11.14
C VAL A 150 -5.18 -3.16 11.32
N ALA A 151 -4.65 -3.64 12.44
CA ALA A 151 -4.60 -5.07 12.72
C ALA A 151 -5.97 -5.65 13.03
N GLY A 152 -6.21 -6.88 12.60
CA GLY A 152 -7.23 -7.73 13.18
C GLY A 152 -6.85 -8.23 14.59
N PRO A 153 -7.71 -9.04 15.23
CA PRO A 153 -7.52 -9.45 16.63
C PRO A 153 -6.34 -10.40 16.88
N SER A 154 -5.77 -11.05 15.85
CA SER A 154 -4.68 -12.00 16.04
C SER A 154 -3.36 -11.31 16.40
N PHE A 155 -2.55 -11.97 17.22
CA PHE A 155 -1.21 -11.51 17.58
C PHE A 155 -0.32 -11.27 16.34
N TRP A 156 -0.39 -12.15 15.35
CA TRP A 156 0.41 -12.06 14.13
C TRP A 156 0.02 -10.88 13.26
N SER A 157 -1.27 -10.55 13.22
CA SER A 157 -1.77 -9.34 12.56
C SER A 157 -1.26 -8.07 13.25
N GLN A 158 -1.20 -8.08 14.59
CA GLN A 158 -0.66 -6.94 15.34
C GLN A 158 0.84 -6.72 15.09
N ILE A 159 1.63 -7.81 15.07
CA ILE A 159 3.06 -7.74 14.72
C ILE A 159 3.26 -7.22 13.30
N GLU A 160 2.49 -7.71 12.33
CA GLU A 160 2.56 -7.24 10.94
C GLU A 160 2.20 -5.76 10.84
N ALA A 161 1.13 -5.30 11.50
CA ALA A 161 0.74 -3.90 11.49
C ALA A 161 1.82 -2.99 12.11
N ILE A 162 2.48 -3.42 13.18
CA ILE A 162 3.61 -2.69 13.78
C ILE A 162 4.75 -2.53 12.75
N GLY A 163 5.11 -3.59 12.03
CA GLY A 163 6.14 -3.53 10.98
C GLY A 163 5.76 -2.56 9.85
N LEU A 164 4.52 -2.66 9.34
CA LEU A 164 4.03 -1.77 8.29
C LEU A 164 3.99 -0.31 8.74
N ASN A 165 3.56 -0.03 9.97
CA ASN A 165 3.44 1.31 10.51
C ASN A 165 4.78 1.93 10.93
N THR A 166 5.82 1.13 11.13
CA THR A 166 7.15 1.61 11.55
C THR A 166 8.20 1.46 10.46
N GLU A 167 8.58 0.23 10.10
CA GLU A 167 9.67 -0.05 9.15
C GLU A 167 9.29 0.30 7.71
N PHE A 168 8.14 -0.20 7.25
CA PHE A 168 7.73 0.00 5.86
C PHE A 168 7.50 1.47 5.55
N LEU A 169 6.77 2.20 6.40
CA LEU A 169 6.57 3.64 6.23
C LEU A 169 7.89 4.41 6.30
N ALA A 170 8.81 4.04 7.22
CA ALA A 170 10.14 4.65 7.28
C ALA A 170 10.88 4.52 5.94
N GLY A 171 10.84 3.33 5.33
CA GLY A 171 11.42 3.08 4.01
C GLY A 171 10.85 3.97 2.92
N ILE A 172 9.53 4.14 2.87
CA ILE A 172 8.84 5.02 1.90
C ILE A 172 9.27 6.48 2.09
N LEU A 173 9.24 6.98 3.33
CA LEU A 173 9.54 8.37 3.62
C LEU A 173 11.01 8.71 3.32
N VAL A 174 11.94 7.81 3.64
CA VAL A 174 13.37 7.98 3.35
C VAL A 174 13.63 7.91 1.85
N ALA A 175 13.05 6.94 1.13
CA ALA A 175 13.16 6.84 -0.31
C ALA A 175 12.64 8.11 -1.01
N ARG A 176 11.45 8.58 -0.61
CA ARG A 176 10.90 9.85 -1.10
C ARG A 176 11.84 11.04 -0.88
N MET A 177 12.52 11.07 0.27
CA MET A 177 13.41 12.18 0.61
C MET A 177 14.71 12.17 -0.20
N ILE A 178 15.25 10.98 -0.51
CA ILE A 178 16.56 10.81 -1.16
C ILE A 178 16.45 10.85 -2.68
N GLU A 179 15.49 10.12 -3.25
CA GLU A 179 15.37 9.89 -4.69
C GLU A 179 14.06 10.43 -5.32
N GLY A 180 13.21 11.07 -4.50
CA GLY A 180 11.86 11.45 -4.92
C GLY A 180 10.89 10.26 -4.97
N MET A 181 9.63 10.53 -5.32
CA MET A 181 8.67 9.46 -5.58
C MET A 181 8.82 8.97 -7.03
N LYS A 182 9.31 7.74 -7.17
CA LYS A 182 9.43 7.04 -8.46
C LYS A 182 8.74 5.67 -8.40
N PHE A 183 7.76 5.53 -7.52
CA PHE A 183 7.00 4.31 -7.31
C PHE A 183 5.67 4.65 -6.63
N ALA A 184 4.71 3.74 -6.67
CA ALA A 184 3.49 3.85 -5.91
C ALA A 184 3.36 2.74 -4.86
N VAL A 185 2.38 2.88 -3.96
CA VAL A 185 2.05 1.94 -2.88
C VAL A 185 0.60 1.51 -3.08
N GLY A 186 0.36 0.21 -3.16
CA GLY A 186 -0.82 -0.42 -3.74
C GLY A 186 -2.20 -0.11 -3.18
N PRO A 187 -2.41 0.08 -1.86
CA PRO A 187 -3.77 0.11 -1.32
C PRO A 187 -4.65 1.25 -1.85
N THR A 188 -4.06 2.41 -2.20
CA THR A 188 -4.82 3.50 -2.85
C THR A 188 -3.93 4.34 -3.74
N ILE A 189 -4.28 4.40 -5.01
CA ILE A 189 -3.60 5.18 -6.05
C ILE A 189 -4.62 6.01 -6.80
N ALA A 190 -4.35 7.30 -6.96
CA ALA A 190 -5.07 8.16 -7.88
C ALA A 190 -4.20 8.47 -9.10
N ALA A 191 -4.80 8.54 -10.28
CA ALA A 191 -4.08 8.84 -11.51
C ALA A 191 -4.96 9.60 -12.51
N ARG A 192 -4.32 10.38 -13.37
CA ARG A 192 -4.98 10.89 -14.57
C ARG A 192 -5.12 9.74 -15.58
N ARG A 193 -6.24 9.68 -16.27
CA ARG A 193 -6.43 8.72 -17.37
C ARG A 193 -5.33 8.84 -18.43
N LYS A 194 -4.90 10.08 -18.71
CA LYS A 194 -3.78 10.33 -19.61
C LYS A 194 -2.49 9.66 -19.16
N THR A 195 -2.14 9.76 -17.86
CA THR A 195 -0.95 9.10 -17.30
C THR A 195 -1.03 7.58 -17.49
N LEU A 196 -2.20 6.99 -17.23
CA LEU A 196 -2.40 5.55 -17.44
C LEU A 196 -2.27 5.17 -18.93
N GLY A 197 -2.71 6.02 -19.84
CA GLY A 197 -2.50 5.83 -21.28
C GLY A 197 -1.03 5.91 -21.69
N ASP A 198 -0.30 6.91 -21.17
CA ASP A 198 1.11 7.16 -21.50
C ASP A 198 2.05 6.02 -21.02
N ILE A 199 1.63 5.24 -20.00
CA ILE A 199 2.36 4.02 -19.56
C ILE A 199 1.93 2.75 -20.32
N GLY A 200 1.10 2.87 -21.36
CA GLY A 200 0.63 1.74 -22.17
C GLY A 200 -0.69 1.13 -21.74
N GLY A 201 -1.41 1.75 -20.81
CA GLY A 201 -2.66 1.23 -20.23
C GLY A 201 -2.45 0.40 -18.96
N ILE A 202 -3.53 0.16 -18.21
CA ILE A 202 -3.48 -0.68 -17.01
C ILE A 202 -3.14 -2.13 -17.37
N ASP A 203 -3.62 -2.63 -18.49
CA ASP A 203 -3.40 -3.99 -18.99
C ASP A 203 -1.91 -4.28 -19.29
N ALA A 204 -1.09 -3.26 -19.58
CA ALA A 204 0.36 -3.44 -19.69
C ALA A 204 1.02 -3.99 -18.39
N LEU A 205 0.34 -3.87 -17.25
CA LEU A 205 0.80 -4.35 -15.94
C LEU A 205 0.38 -5.80 -15.64
N GLN A 206 -0.25 -6.49 -16.56
CA GLN A 206 -0.90 -7.80 -16.40
C GLN A 206 -0.01 -8.92 -15.82
N ASP A 207 1.29 -8.84 -16.10
CA ASP A 207 2.27 -9.85 -15.71
C ASP A 207 3.04 -9.48 -14.42
N TYR A 208 2.80 -8.31 -13.85
CA TYR A 208 3.51 -7.84 -12.65
C TYR A 208 2.73 -8.10 -11.38
N LEU A 209 3.41 -8.69 -10.38
CA LEU A 209 2.81 -8.94 -9.06
C LEU A 209 2.72 -7.66 -8.23
N ALA A 210 3.70 -6.77 -8.38
CA ALA A 210 3.73 -5.43 -7.77
C ALA A 210 3.33 -4.39 -8.82
N GLU A 211 2.12 -4.52 -9.36
CA GLU A 211 1.58 -3.66 -10.41
C GLU A 211 1.56 -2.18 -10.00
N ASP A 212 1.34 -1.93 -8.72
CA ASP A 212 1.36 -0.61 -8.11
C ASP A 212 2.74 0.05 -8.18
N PHE A 213 3.78 -0.67 -7.76
CA PHE A 213 5.15 -0.19 -7.83
C PHE A 213 5.56 0.13 -9.26
N VAL A 214 5.27 -0.79 -10.19
CA VAL A 214 5.60 -0.65 -11.62
C VAL A 214 4.82 0.50 -12.26
N MET A 215 3.53 0.65 -11.92
CA MET A 215 2.69 1.78 -12.37
C MET A 215 3.32 3.12 -11.99
N GLY A 216 3.75 3.27 -10.73
CA GLY A 216 4.42 4.48 -10.27
C GLY A 216 5.77 4.71 -10.96
N GLN A 217 6.55 3.63 -11.18
CA GLN A 217 7.82 3.70 -11.87
C GLN A 217 7.65 4.16 -13.32
N TRP A 218 6.78 3.52 -14.08
CA TRP A 218 6.53 3.87 -15.47
C TRP A 218 5.93 5.28 -15.63
N ALA A 219 5.08 5.71 -14.69
CA ALA A 219 4.59 7.09 -14.69
C ALA A 219 5.75 8.10 -14.52
N ALA A 220 6.69 7.82 -13.61
CA ALA A 220 7.87 8.66 -13.43
C ALA A 220 8.82 8.63 -14.64
N GLU A 221 9.02 7.46 -15.27
CA GLU A 221 9.81 7.29 -16.50
C GLU A 221 9.17 7.99 -17.70
N ALA A 222 7.84 8.06 -17.76
CA ALA A 222 7.10 8.82 -18.78
C ALA A 222 7.12 10.35 -18.51
N GLY A 223 7.84 10.81 -17.48
CA GLY A 223 7.99 12.23 -17.17
C GLY A 223 6.91 12.81 -16.26
N TRP A 224 5.98 12.01 -15.76
CA TRP A 224 4.96 12.44 -14.83
C TRP A 224 5.52 12.57 -13.42
N LYS A 225 5.06 13.58 -12.69
CA LYS A 225 5.33 13.71 -11.27
C LYS A 225 4.46 12.73 -10.49
N VAL A 226 5.11 11.89 -9.69
CA VAL A 226 4.46 10.98 -8.74
C VAL A 226 4.51 11.62 -7.35
N LEU A 227 3.41 11.63 -6.63
CA LEU A 227 3.34 12.20 -5.28
C LEU A 227 2.97 11.14 -4.23
N LEU A 228 3.59 11.24 -3.06
CA LEU A 228 3.08 10.64 -1.84
C LEU A 228 2.08 11.60 -1.21
N SER A 229 0.82 11.21 -1.17
CA SER A 229 -0.28 12.02 -0.64
C SER A 229 -0.04 12.46 0.80
N SER A 230 -0.52 13.63 1.14
CA SER A 230 -0.62 14.08 2.54
C SER A 230 -1.74 13.37 3.32
N TYR A 231 -2.64 12.67 2.61
CA TYR A 231 -3.74 11.91 3.17
C TYR A 231 -3.31 10.48 3.50
N VAL A 232 -3.50 10.07 4.75
CA VAL A 232 -3.22 8.70 5.21
C VAL A 232 -4.52 7.90 5.20
N ILE A 233 -4.56 6.78 4.49
CA ILE A 233 -5.66 5.82 4.51
C ILE A 233 -5.51 4.80 5.64
N GLU A 234 -6.58 4.09 5.99
CA GLU A 234 -6.50 2.87 6.82
C GLU A 234 -6.52 1.63 5.91
N HIS A 235 -5.57 0.74 6.13
CA HIS A 235 -5.50 -0.57 5.49
C HIS A 235 -5.79 -1.65 6.52
N HIS A 236 -6.96 -2.28 6.44
CA HIS A 236 -7.45 -3.28 7.37
C HIS A 236 -6.94 -4.67 6.98
N ILE A 237 -5.76 -5.05 7.50
CA ILE A 237 -5.03 -6.26 7.08
C ILE A 237 -5.64 -7.59 7.56
N GLY A 238 -6.81 -7.53 8.19
CA GLY A 238 -7.51 -8.72 8.66
C GLY A 238 -6.80 -9.48 9.76
N SER A 239 -7.21 -10.73 9.97
CA SER A 239 -6.63 -11.61 10.98
C SER A 239 -6.32 -12.96 10.36
N GLN A 240 -5.04 -13.33 10.32
CA GLN A 240 -4.58 -14.56 9.70
C GLN A 240 -3.87 -15.46 10.72
N PRO A 241 -3.99 -16.81 10.59
CA PRO A 241 -3.13 -17.75 11.31
C PRO A 241 -1.65 -17.52 10.97
N PHE A 242 -0.77 -17.92 11.89
CA PHE A 242 0.69 -17.74 11.73
C PHE A 242 1.22 -18.16 10.36
N ALA A 243 0.88 -19.38 9.91
CA ALA A 243 1.38 -19.90 8.64
C ALA A 243 0.91 -19.10 7.41
N ALA A 244 -0.31 -18.57 7.44
CA ALA A 244 -0.84 -17.72 6.36
C ALA A 244 -0.16 -16.33 6.38
N ASN A 245 0.02 -15.75 7.57
CA ASN A 245 0.74 -14.49 7.74
C ASN A 245 2.21 -14.61 7.25
N LEU A 246 2.88 -15.71 7.62
CA LEU A 246 4.24 -15.99 7.19
C LEU A 246 4.35 -16.07 5.66
N ARG A 247 3.45 -16.82 5.00
CA ARG A 247 3.39 -16.91 3.53
C ARG A 247 3.13 -15.56 2.88
N HIS A 248 2.20 -14.78 3.44
CA HIS A 248 1.87 -13.44 2.96
C HIS A 248 3.09 -12.49 3.01
N ARG A 249 3.76 -12.40 4.16
CA ARG A 249 4.96 -11.57 4.35
C ARG A 249 6.11 -12.05 3.45
N GLN A 250 6.28 -13.35 3.28
CA GLN A 250 7.31 -13.92 2.40
C GLN A 250 7.04 -13.62 0.92
N ARG A 251 5.78 -13.66 0.49
CA ARG A 251 5.37 -13.25 -0.85
C ARG A 251 5.75 -11.78 -1.11
N TRP A 252 5.49 -10.88 -0.15
CA TRP A 252 5.87 -9.48 -0.25
C TRP A 252 7.39 -9.28 -0.33
N ASN A 253 8.15 -9.99 0.50
CA ASN A 253 9.61 -9.94 0.48
C ASN A 253 10.17 -10.38 -0.88
N ARG A 254 9.69 -11.50 -1.43
CA ARG A 254 10.12 -12.00 -2.74
C ARG A 254 9.73 -11.05 -3.86
N SER A 255 8.52 -10.50 -3.83
CA SER A 255 8.04 -9.50 -4.79
C SER A 255 8.92 -8.23 -4.75
N THR A 256 9.12 -7.64 -3.57
CA THR A 256 9.94 -6.43 -3.40
C THR A 256 11.39 -6.66 -3.85
N ARG A 257 11.97 -7.83 -3.56
CA ARG A 257 13.32 -8.17 -4.04
C ARG A 257 13.42 -8.16 -5.56
N ARG A 258 12.37 -8.56 -6.26
CA ARG A 258 12.34 -8.58 -7.73
C ARG A 258 12.05 -7.19 -8.33
N SER A 259 11.08 -6.48 -7.76
CA SER A 259 10.68 -5.16 -8.26
C SER A 259 11.69 -4.06 -7.91
N ARG A 260 12.38 -4.17 -6.75
CA ARG A 260 13.35 -3.16 -6.28
C ARG A 260 14.54 -3.81 -5.57
N PRO A 261 15.47 -4.46 -6.28
CA PRO A 261 16.56 -5.21 -5.67
C PRO A 261 17.45 -4.40 -4.72
N SER A 262 17.88 -3.20 -5.14
CA SER A 262 18.71 -2.31 -4.31
C SER A 262 17.98 -1.81 -3.06
N GLY A 263 16.70 -1.46 -3.20
CA GLY A 263 15.85 -1.08 -2.08
C GLY A 263 15.63 -2.24 -1.10
N TYR A 264 15.50 -3.46 -1.61
CA TYR A 264 15.36 -4.65 -0.78
C TYR A 264 16.61 -4.91 0.06
N VAL A 265 17.80 -4.84 -0.54
CA VAL A 265 19.07 -4.95 0.20
C VAL A 265 19.17 -3.82 1.22
N GLY A 266 18.82 -2.59 0.84
CA GLY A 266 18.90 -1.43 1.72
C GLY A 266 17.98 -1.49 2.95
N ARG A 267 16.94 -2.34 2.95
CA ARG A 267 16.05 -2.53 4.11
C ARG A 267 16.79 -2.98 5.38
N ILE A 268 17.92 -3.64 5.28
CA ILE A 268 18.73 -4.02 6.45
C ILE A 268 19.06 -2.83 7.36
N PHE A 269 19.18 -1.64 6.78
CA PHE A 269 19.52 -0.42 7.51
C PHE A 269 18.32 0.28 8.16
N THR A 270 17.08 -0.12 7.84
CA THR A 270 15.88 0.41 8.50
C THR A 270 15.71 -0.16 9.90
N ASN A 271 16.20 -1.40 10.13
CA ASN A 271 16.15 -2.10 11.39
C ASN A 271 17.55 -2.35 11.96
N PRO A 272 18.13 -1.42 12.72
CA PRO A 272 19.49 -1.56 13.24
C PRO A 272 19.60 -2.59 14.39
N LEU A 273 18.47 -2.95 15.04
CA LEU A 273 18.50 -3.83 16.23
C LEU A 273 19.06 -5.22 15.97
N PRO A 274 18.64 -5.98 14.93
CA PRO A 274 19.20 -7.30 14.68
C PRO A 274 20.72 -7.28 14.48
N LEU A 275 21.23 -6.28 13.75
CA LEU A 275 22.68 -6.13 13.54
C LEU A 275 23.43 -5.75 14.83
N ALA A 276 22.84 -4.88 15.66
CA ALA A 276 23.41 -4.51 16.95
C ALA A 276 23.42 -5.70 17.91
N ILE A 277 22.37 -6.52 17.92
CA ILE A 277 22.30 -7.77 18.71
C ILE A 277 23.41 -8.74 18.29
N LEU A 278 23.57 -8.96 16.97
CA LEU A 278 24.63 -9.82 16.45
C LEU A 278 26.03 -9.31 16.85
N LEU A 279 26.25 -8.00 16.75
CA LEU A 279 27.52 -7.39 17.16
C LEU A 279 27.84 -7.63 18.65
N VAL A 280 26.86 -7.42 19.53
CA VAL A 280 27.00 -7.63 20.97
C VAL A 280 27.20 -9.11 21.32
N ALA A 281 26.51 -10.01 20.59
CA ALA A 281 26.70 -11.46 20.78
C ALA A 281 28.11 -11.91 20.45
N LEU A 282 28.75 -11.30 19.44
CA LEU A 282 30.16 -11.58 19.07
C LEU A 282 31.15 -10.85 19.97
N THR A 283 30.82 -9.65 20.42
CA THR A 283 31.73 -8.81 21.23
C THR A 283 30.93 -8.05 22.28
N PRO A 284 30.72 -8.61 23.48
CA PRO A 284 29.87 -8.04 24.53
C PRO A 284 30.23 -6.60 24.94
N ALA A 285 31.50 -6.19 24.81
CA ALA A 285 31.92 -4.82 25.08
C ALA A 285 31.19 -3.74 24.24
N TRP A 286 30.58 -4.14 23.10
CA TRP A 286 29.81 -3.22 22.22
C TRP A 286 28.37 -3.03 22.65
N TRP A 287 27.97 -3.44 23.86
CA TRP A 287 26.61 -3.21 24.37
C TRP A 287 26.09 -1.75 24.24
N PRO A 288 26.96 -0.68 24.29
CA PRO A 288 26.46 0.68 24.11
C PRO A 288 25.86 0.91 22.71
N VAL A 289 26.38 0.20 21.67
CA VAL A 289 25.82 0.26 20.30
C VAL A 289 24.39 -0.25 20.28
N LEU A 290 24.07 -1.32 21.01
CA LEU A 290 22.71 -1.85 21.11
C LEU A 290 21.77 -0.82 21.77
N ALA A 291 22.21 -0.16 22.83
CA ALA A 291 21.44 0.90 23.49
C ALA A 291 21.17 2.09 22.54
N ILE A 292 22.20 2.53 21.81
CA ILE A 292 22.08 3.61 20.82
C ILE A 292 21.15 3.21 19.68
N ALA A 293 21.30 2.00 19.13
CA ALA A 293 20.45 1.46 18.07
C ALA A 293 18.98 1.39 18.52
N GLY A 294 18.74 0.92 19.76
CA GLY A 294 17.42 0.87 20.38
C GLY A 294 16.78 2.25 20.50
N ALA A 295 17.54 3.23 21.00
CA ALA A 295 17.04 4.60 21.14
C ALA A 295 16.66 5.23 19.78
N PHE A 296 17.52 5.11 18.78
CA PHE A 296 17.23 5.59 17.42
C PHE A 296 16.06 4.86 16.78
N ARG A 297 15.94 3.54 16.98
CA ARG A 297 14.83 2.76 16.46
C ARG A 297 13.50 3.13 17.12
N ALA A 298 13.48 3.31 18.44
CA ALA A 298 12.31 3.77 19.17
C ALA A 298 11.88 5.17 18.71
N ALA A 299 12.82 6.09 18.53
CA ALA A 299 12.55 7.44 18.01
C ALA A 299 11.97 7.38 16.58
N ALA A 300 12.52 6.54 15.69
CA ALA A 300 12.01 6.36 14.34
C ALA A 300 10.60 5.76 14.33
N ALA A 301 10.33 4.74 15.16
CA ALA A 301 9.00 4.15 15.31
C ALA A 301 7.98 5.18 15.87
N TRP A 302 8.37 5.98 16.83
CA TRP A 302 7.54 7.06 17.33
C TRP A 302 7.26 8.12 16.26
N ALA A 303 8.25 8.49 15.44
CA ALA A 303 8.07 9.47 14.37
C ALA A 303 7.12 8.96 13.28
N THR A 304 7.23 7.69 12.86
CA THR A 304 6.38 7.09 11.83
C THR A 304 5.00 6.73 12.38
N ALA A 305 4.91 5.73 13.23
CA ALA A 305 3.62 5.23 13.76
C ALA A 305 2.96 6.29 14.67
N GLY A 306 3.71 6.92 15.58
CA GLY A 306 3.15 7.85 16.55
C GLY A 306 2.75 9.20 15.94
N ARG A 307 3.65 9.86 15.20
CA ARG A 307 3.44 11.24 14.71
C ARG A 307 2.85 11.32 13.31
N VAL A 308 3.29 10.46 12.38
CA VAL A 308 2.76 10.47 11.00
C VAL A 308 1.41 9.78 10.96
N LEU A 309 1.32 8.52 11.40
CA LEU A 309 0.10 7.71 11.28
C LEU A 309 -0.90 7.90 12.43
N ASN A 310 -0.49 8.48 13.56
CA ASN A 310 -1.29 8.54 14.78
C ASN A 310 -1.80 7.15 15.22
N ASP A 311 -0.93 6.14 15.10
CA ASP A 311 -1.28 4.75 15.37
C ASP A 311 -1.32 4.44 16.87
N SER A 312 -2.50 4.06 17.37
CA SER A 312 -2.71 3.71 18.78
C SER A 312 -2.17 2.32 19.13
N LEU A 313 -2.16 1.39 18.15
CA LEU A 313 -1.66 0.03 18.36
C LEU A 313 -0.17 0.05 18.72
N THR A 314 0.65 0.63 17.86
CA THR A 314 2.10 0.72 18.10
C THR A 314 2.42 1.52 19.38
N ARG A 315 1.65 2.59 19.67
CA ARG A 315 1.84 3.32 20.92
C ARG A 315 1.58 2.47 22.16
N ARG A 316 0.58 1.60 22.12
CA ARG A 316 0.25 0.68 23.23
C ARG A 316 1.22 -0.48 23.33
N LEU A 317 1.65 -1.03 22.18
CA LEU A 317 2.47 -2.22 22.08
C LEU A 317 3.91 -1.92 21.61
N TRP A 318 4.44 -0.74 21.96
CA TRP A 318 5.76 -0.28 21.53
C TRP A 318 6.90 -1.26 21.84
N TRP A 319 6.75 -2.02 22.93
CA TRP A 319 7.71 -3.04 23.37
C TRP A 319 7.78 -4.25 22.41
N LEU A 320 6.81 -4.42 21.51
CA LEU A 320 6.83 -5.44 20.45
C LEU A 320 7.66 -5.01 19.23
N VAL A 321 8.05 -3.74 19.12
CA VAL A 321 8.87 -3.26 17.99
C VAL A 321 10.18 -4.06 17.85
N PRO A 322 10.97 -4.35 18.93
CA PRO A 322 12.16 -5.18 18.81
C PRO A 322 11.87 -6.61 18.34
N LEU A 323 10.77 -7.20 18.76
CA LEU A 323 10.35 -8.55 18.32
C LEU A 323 10.00 -8.53 16.83
N GLU A 324 9.27 -7.52 16.39
CA GLU A 324 8.93 -7.33 14.98
C GLU A 324 10.20 -7.13 14.13
N ASP A 325 11.15 -6.31 14.57
CA ASP A 325 12.41 -6.08 13.88
C ASP A 325 13.21 -7.38 13.66
N ILE A 326 13.24 -8.26 14.66
CA ILE A 326 13.88 -9.58 14.54
C ILE A 326 13.10 -10.46 13.54
N ALA A 327 11.78 -10.50 13.65
CA ALA A 327 10.95 -11.28 12.73
C ALA A 327 11.08 -10.78 11.28
N SER A 328 11.05 -9.47 11.08
CA SER A 328 11.29 -8.83 9.77
C SER A 328 12.67 -9.14 9.21
N PHE A 329 13.71 -9.14 10.04
CA PHE A 329 15.08 -9.48 9.63
C PHE A 329 15.19 -10.94 9.15
N VAL A 330 14.61 -11.88 9.91
CA VAL A 330 14.59 -13.30 9.52
C VAL A 330 13.84 -13.49 8.20
N LEU A 331 12.67 -12.83 8.05
CA LEU A 331 11.88 -12.89 6.82
C LEU A 331 12.59 -12.22 5.63
N TRP A 332 13.33 -11.14 5.89
CA TRP A 332 14.16 -10.49 4.89
C TRP A 332 15.28 -11.41 4.41
N LEU A 333 15.99 -12.08 5.31
CA LEU A 333 16.97 -13.09 4.93
C LEU A 333 16.34 -14.22 4.12
N ALA A 334 15.23 -14.78 4.60
CA ALA A 334 14.51 -15.85 3.90
C ALA A 334 14.00 -15.44 2.51
N GLY A 335 13.75 -14.15 2.30
CA GLY A 335 13.33 -13.59 1.02
C GLY A 335 14.40 -13.65 -0.08
N PHE A 336 15.68 -13.84 0.25
CA PHE A 336 16.73 -14.07 -0.76
C PHE A 336 16.63 -15.44 -1.40
N PHE A 337 15.95 -16.39 -0.74
CA PHE A 337 15.82 -17.77 -1.20
C PHE A 337 14.45 -18.04 -1.82
N GLY A 338 14.44 -18.90 -2.84
CA GLY A 338 13.25 -19.28 -3.59
C GLY A 338 12.82 -18.25 -4.64
N GLY A 339 12.06 -18.73 -5.62
CA GLY A 339 11.51 -17.96 -6.73
C GLY A 339 10.00 -18.12 -6.89
N THR A 340 9.36 -19.05 -6.10
CA THR A 340 7.93 -19.32 -6.19
C THR A 340 7.15 -18.62 -5.09
N ILE A 341 5.91 -18.28 -5.37
CA ILE A 341 4.96 -17.70 -4.42
C ILE A 341 3.61 -18.43 -4.52
N LEU A 342 2.92 -18.54 -3.39
CA LEU A 342 1.52 -18.96 -3.36
C LEU A 342 0.63 -17.72 -3.30
N TRP A 343 -0.23 -17.54 -4.32
CA TRP A 343 -1.15 -16.41 -4.37
C TRP A 343 -2.55 -16.91 -4.79
N ARG A 344 -3.55 -16.61 -3.97
CA ARG A 344 -4.94 -17.04 -4.17
C ARG A 344 -5.08 -18.55 -4.47
N GLY A 345 -4.31 -19.39 -3.75
CA GLY A 345 -4.36 -20.85 -3.88
C GLY A 345 -3.62 -21.43 -5.09
N ARG A 346 -2.94 -20.62 -5.89
CA ARG A 346 -2.13 -21.05 -7.02
C ARG A 346 -0.65 -20.72 -6.81
N GLU A 347 0.22 -21.58 -7.32
CA GLU A 347 1.67 -21.33 -7.31
C GLU A 347 2.07 -20.54 -8.56
N TYR A 348 2.98 -19.58 -8.36
CA TYR A 348 3.55 -18.75 -9.42
C TYR A 348 5.05 -18.67 -9.26
N GLU A 349 5.76 -18.65 -10.37
CA GLU A 349 7.18 -18.35 -10.43
C GLU A 349 7.40 -16.86 -10.65
N LEU A 350 8.31 -16.26 -9.87
CA LEU A 350 8.74 -14.87 -10.00
C LEU A 350 10.02 -14.79 -10.82
N SER A 351 9.94 -14.16 -11.99
CA SER A 351 11.10 -13.86 -12.81
C SER A 351 11.94 -12.70 -12.25
N ARG A 352 13.14 -12.49 -12.82
CA ARG A 352 14.06 -11.44 -12.34
C ARG A 352 13.56 -10.02 -12.58
N ASP A 353 12.72 -9.81 -13.55
CA ASP A 353 12.09 -8.52 -13.93
C ASP A 353 10.81 -8.21 -13.14
N GLY A 354 10.46 -9.02 -12.14
CA GLY A 354 9.27 -8.81 -11.30
C GLY A 354 7.96 -9.36 -11.88
N LYS A 355 8.00 -9.99 -13.05
CA LYS A 355 6.85 -10.66 -13.63
C LYS A 355 6.60 -12.01 -12.94
N PHE A 356 5.36 -12.46 -12.96
CA PHE A 356 4.97 -13.75 -12.41
C PHE A 356 4.19 -14.59 -13.42
N ARG A 357 4.41 -15.91 -13.39
CA ARG A 357 3.78 -16.87 -14.29
C ARG A 357 3.27 -18.06 -13.50
N PRO A 358 2.13 -18.66 -13.88
CA PRO A 358 1.70 -19.94 -13.30
C PRO A 358 2.80 -21.00 -13.45
N VAL A 359 2.98 -21.83 -12.40
CA VAL A 359 3.88 -22.99 -12.44
C VAL A 359 3.17 -24.14 -13.11
#